data_3fde8cbc60fad17f483f4209df563741
#
_entry.id   3fde8cbc60fad17f483f4209df563741
#
_cell.length_a   1.000
_cell.length_b   1.000
_cell.length_c   1.000
_cell.angle_alpha   90.00
_cell.angle_beta   90.00
_cell.angle_gamma   90.00
#
_symmetry.space_group_name_H-M   'P 1'
#
loop_
_entity.id
_entity.type
_entity.pdbx_description
1 polymer ?
#
loop_
_entity_poly.entity_id
_entity_poly.type
_entity_poly.pdbx_seq_one_letter_code
_entity_poly.pdbx_strand_id
1 'polypeptide(L)'
;MKIHRLFTTKNTILLFLSLSFFSCSTKKNDNETYKAKEITGTCQIPNIPQWATNAVFYQIYPQTFYDSNGDGIGDLQGIIQKLDYVKSLGVDAIWLNPFFESPFADAGYDISDYKKVAPRYGTNDDAKQLFAEAHKRGLHVIFDFVASYTSMEHPWFKASAQQDTNQYTNWYIWTDNVWKNPPAEYASDFIKGYGERNGQYMRNFYYCQPALNYGFALPDSNYTWQLSPDHPDVLRLKDEMKNVLRFWMDMGADGFRADMAGALTKDANVVGNEQFFNTHVNATKEFWREIRQLLENEYPDAFMVAEWSNPIDALDTCFHVDFFHWFNGYNDLFQKEDWRILNGFSEGHSFFDVEGKGNISEFLANYMPQYEATKDKGYICLPLGNHDNARLCNNRSDKDMEIIYAFGFTMPGIPFIYYGNEIGMKQMPTTWPQVEGAYKPRNGARTPMQWTAGKNLGFSTASAEKLYLPVDTAKNAPNVATQEAEPQSLLNRTRKFIQLRHTEPALANYAEFVPLYAEKDSYPFVYARANGNNIVLVMLNPSGKEVSATFNVNVPFSATTLLVGDTFNIQHNENKVTATMPGQSYAIIKLIQ
;
A
#
# COMPACT_ATOMS: atom_id res chain seq x y z
N MET A 1 -65.04 33.80 6.28
CA MET A 1 -64.41 34.51 5.17
C MET A 1 -63.19 33.71 4.70
N LYS A 2 -63.13 33.35 3.45
CA LYS A 2 -62.21 32.39 2.82
C LYS A 2 -60.78 32.89 2.87
N ILE A 3 -59.81 31.98 3.24
CA ILE A 3 -58.40 32.18 2.90
C ILE A 3 -57.89 30.90 2.24
N HIS A 4 -57.31 31.09 1.08
CA HIS A 4 -56.77 30.09 0.19
C HIS A 4 -55.45 29.49 0.68
N ARG A 5 -55.33 28.18 0.47
CA ARG A 5 -54.06 27.40 0.47
C ARG A 5 -53.11 27.97 -0.60
N LEU A 6 -51.82 28.07 -0.24
CA LEU A 6 -50.74 28.05 -1.24
C LEU A 6 -49.62 27.14 -0.77
N PHE A 7 -49.16 26.35 -1.71
CA PHE A 7 -48.23 25.22 -1.64
C PHE A 7 -46.85 25.60 -1.12
N THR A 8 -46.31 24.80 -0.24
CA THR A 8 -44.89 24.76 0.11
C THR A 8 -44.16 23.81 -0.83
N THR A 9 -43.38 24.36 -1.74
CA THR A 9 -42.32 23.60 -2.47
C THR A 9 -41.10 23.51 -1.59
N LYS A 10 -40.74 22.26 -1.20
CA LYS A 10 -39.44 21.92 -0.62
C LYS A 10 -38.38 22.08 -1.70
N ASN A 11 -37.58 23.11 -1.62
CA ASN A 11 -36.32 23.20 -2.35
C ASN A 11 -35.27 22.40 -1.57
N THR A 12 -35.07 21.15 -1.97
CA THR A 12 -33.89 20.38 -1.64
C THR A 12 -32.76 20.90 -2.52
N ILE A 13 -31.87 21.70 -1.95
CA ILE A 13 -30.63 22.07 -2.62
C ILE A 13 -29.75 20.82 -2.56
N LEU A 14 -29.76 20.05 -3.65
CA LEU A 14 -28.70 19.06 -3.92
C LEU A 14 -27.46 19.90 -4.30
N LEU A 15 -26.48 19.93 -3.40
CA LEU A 15 -25.13 20.34 -3.76
C LEU A 15 -24.53 19.22 -4.61
N PHE A 16 -24.64 19.35 -5.92
CA PHE A 16 -23.82 18.60 -6.85
C PHE A 16 -22.39 19.14 -6.74
N LEU A 17 -21.54 18.48 -5.96
CA LEU A 17 -20.11 18.52 -6.21
C LEU A 17 -19.89 17.79 -7.55
N SER A 18 -19.91 18.56 -8.63
CA SER A 18 -19.42 18.09 -9.92
C SER A 18 -17.90 17.97 -9.81
N LEU A 19 -17.42 16.79 -9.41
CA LEU A 19 -16.08 16.33 -9.72
C LEU A 19 -16.04 16.13 -11.25
N SER A 20 -15.70 17.20 -11.97
CA SER A 20 -15.34 17.10 -13.37
C SER A 20 -13.96 16.41 -13.43
N PHE A 21 -13.99 15.10 -13.64
CA PHE A 21 -12.83 14.35 -14.09
C PHE A 21 -12.42 14.87 -15.47
N PHE A 22 -11.47 15.78 -15.53
CA PHE A 22 -10.70 15.97 -16.74
C PHE A 22 -9.73 14.80 -16.85
N SER A 23 -10.21 13.71 -17.44
CA SER A 23 -9.36 12.75 -18.08
C SER A 23 -8.53 13.53 -19.12
N CYS A 24 -7.21 13.57 -18.92
CA CYS A 24 -6.31 13.89 -20.02
C CYS A 24 -6.51 12.80 -21.07
N SER A 25 -7.37 13.06 -22.04
CA SER A 25 -7.54 12.20 -23.20
C SER A 25 -6.34 12.40 -24.10
N THR A 26 -5.23 11.72 -23.82
CA THR A 26 -4.41 11.21 -24.91
C THR A 26 -5.38 10.41 -25.77
N LYS A 27 -5.58 10.82 -27.02
CA LYS A 27 -6.38 10.06 -27.98
C LYS A 27 -5.94 8.59 -27.90
N LYS A 28 -6.76 7.76 -27.25
CA LYS A 28 -6.60 6.30 -27.30
C LYS A 28 -6.69 5.93 -28.78
N ASN A 29 -5.62 5.47 -29.35
CA ASN A 29 -5.70 4.65 -30.53
C ASN A 29 -6.37 3.34 -30.12
N ASP A 30 -7.67 3.23 -30.38
CA ASP A 30 -8.53 2.11 -29.97
C ASP A 30 -8.21 0.76 -30.65
N ASN A 31 -7.01 0.59 -31.25
CA ASN A 31 -6.63 -0.60 -32.01
C ASN A 31 -5.19 -1.08 -31.77
N GLU A 32 -4.51 -0.75 -30.69
CA GLU A 32 -3.24 -1.40 -30.39
C GLU A 32 -3.47 -2.68 -29.58
N THR A 33 -3.57 -3.82 -30.31
CA THR A 33 -3.28 -5.13 -29.74
C THR A 33 -1.87 -5.09 -29.15
N TYR A 34 -1.73 -5.46 -27.88
CA TYR A 34 -0.42 -5.55 -27.20
C TYR A 34 0.49 -6.47 -28.03
N LYS A 35 1.54 -5.90 -28.65
CA LYS A 35 2.54 -6.72 -29.36
C LYS A 35 3.43 -7.38 -28.32
N ALA A 36 3.39 -8.69 -28.24
CA ALA A 36 4.27 -9.47 -27.38
C ALA A 36 5.74 -9.10 -27.68
N LYS A 37 6.46 -8.68 -26.65
CA LYS A 37 7.90 -8.45 -26.73
C LYS A 37 8.65 -9.78 -26.75
N GLU A 38 9.89 -9.74 -27.21
CA GLU A 38 10.77 -10.90 -27.12
C GLU A 38 11.17 -11.15 -25.66
N ILE A 39 11.25 -12.42 -25.29
CA ILE A 39 11.82 -12.85 -24.01
C ILE A 39 13.34 -12.84 -24.19
N THR A 40 14.03 -11.98 -23.45
CA THR A 40 15.50 -11.83 -23.54
C THR A 40 16.23 -12.51 -22.40
N GLY A 41 15.57 -12.71 -21.27
CA GLY A 41 16.19 -13.17 -20.02
C GLY A 41 17.19 -12.16 -19.44
N THR A 42 17.25 -10.94 -19.99
CA THR A 42 18.15 -9.89 -19.51
C THR A 42 17.55 -9.22 -18.28
N CYS A 43 18.29 -9.23 -17.19
CA CYS A 43 17.86 -8.65 -15.92
C CYS A 43 18.93 -7.72 -15.37
N GLN A 44 18.49 -6.64 -14.76
CA GLN A 44 19.36 -5.75 -13.97
C GLN A 44 18.82 -5.69 -12.55
N ILE A 45 19.71 -5.91 -11.57
CA ILE A 45 19.37 -5.74 -10.17
C ILE A 45 19.46 -4.26 -9.84
N PRO A 46 18.38 -3.60 -9.38
CA PRO A 46 18.43 -2.22 -8.94
C PRO A 46 19.39 -2.01 -7.77
N ASN A 47 19.83 -0.77 -7.57
CA ASN A 47 20.67 -0.41 -6.42
C ASN A 47 19.83 -0.34 -5.13
N ILE A 48 19.69 -1.46 -4.48
CA ILE A 48 18.93 -1.65 -3.23
C ILE A 48 19.76 -2.50 -2.25
N PRO A 49 19.48 -2.45 -0.93
CA PRO A 49 20.13 -3.33 0.04
C PRO A 49 20.06 -4.80 -0.37
N GLN A 50 21.16 -5.51 -0.23
CA GLN A 50 21.28 -6.90 -0.72
C GLN A 50 20.20 -7.82 -0.15
N TRP A 51 19.88 -7.69 1.14
CA TRP A 51 18.86 -8.50 1.80
C TRP A 51 17.46 -8.32 1.18
N ALA A 52 17.18 -7.14 0.61
CA ALA A 52 15.89 -6.82 0.03
C ALA A 52 15.76 -7.20 -1.46
N THR A 53 16.86 -7.59 -2.12
CA THR A 53 16.90 -7.86 -3.57
C THR A 53 15.82 -8.86 -4.01
N ASN A 54 15.54 -9.87 -3.20
CA ASN A 54 14.50 -10.88 -3.49
C ASN A 54 13.57 -11.11 -2.30
N ALA A 55 13.37 -10.08 -1.47
CA ALA A 55 12.57 -10.17 -0.26
C ALA A 55 11.07 -10.26 -0.55
N VAL A 56 10.36 -10.86 0.41
CA VAL A 56 8.90 -10.84 0.55
C VAL A 56 8.58 -10.23 1.91
N PHE A 57 7.65 -9.29 1.95
CA PHE A 57 7.28 -8.56 3.15
C PHE A 57 5.93 -9.02 3.71
N TYR A 58 5.80 -8.93 5.03
CA TYR A 58 4.56 -9.17 5.76
C TYR A 58 4.17 -7.91 6.54
N GLN A 59 3.02 -7.32 6.23
CA GLN A 59 2.52 -6.13 6.91
C GLN A 59 1.75 -6.51 8.17
N ILE A 60 2.11 -5.91 9.30
CA ILE A 60 1.46 -6.08 10.60
C ILE A 60 0.81 -4.76 11.03
N TYR A 61 -0.48 -4.82 11.37
CA TYR A 61 -1.20 -3.75 12.05
C TYR A 61 -1.19 -4.05 13.57
N PRO A 62 -0.35 -3.34 14.36
CA PRO A 62 -0.08 -3.72 15.75
C PRO A 62 -1.32 -3.89 16.61
N GLN A 63 -2.28 -2.97 16.48
CA GLN A 63 -3.50 -2.92 17.31
C GLN A 63 -4.36 -4.19 17.29
N THR A 64 -4.24 -4.99 16.23
CA THR A 64 -5.12 -6.15 16.00
C THR A 64 -4.37 -7.42 15.61
N PHE A 65 -3.04 -7.45 15.81
CA PHE A 65 -2.27 -8.64 15.48
C PHE A 65 -2.27 -9.69 16.60
N TYR A 66 -1.84 -9.33 17.81
CA TYR A 66 -1.92 -10.21 18.99
C TYR A 66 -1.82 -9.39 20.28
N ASP A 67 -2.75 -9.60 21.18
CA ASP A 67 -2.83 -8.98 22.50
C ASP A 67 -2.16 -9.88 23.54
N SER A 68 -0.99 -9.48 24.03
CA SER A 68 -0.18 -10.27 24.97
C SER A 68 -0.59 -10.08 26.44
N ASN A 69 -1.19 -8.92 26.78
CA ASN A 69 -1.49 -8.51 28.14
C ASN A 69 -2.98 -8.66 28.53
N GLY A 70 -3.87 -8.89 27.56
CA GLY A 70 -5.29 -9.14 27.79
C GLY A 70 -6.12 -7.88 27.99
N ASP A 71 -5.69 -6.73 27.47
CA ASP A 71 -6.44 -5.48 27.54
C ASP A 71 -7.41 -5.26 26.36
N GLY A 72 -7.29 -6.06 25.29
CA GLY A 72 -8.14 -6.01 24.10
C GLY A 72 -7.49 -5.32 22.90
N ILE A 73 -6.26 -4.87 23.04
CA ILE A 73 -5.46 -4.20 22.00
C ILE A 73 -4.19 -5.02 21.78
N GLY A 74 -3.81 -5.22 20.53
CA GLY A 74 -2.52 -5.86 20.19
C GLY A 74 -1.34 -4.97 20.56
N ASP A 75 -0.20 -5.59 20.85
CA ASP A 75 0.98 -4.90 21.36
C ASP A 75 2.29 -5.47 20.79
N LEU A 76 3.43 -4.79 21.04
CA LEU A 76 4.74 -5.19 20.52
C LEU A 76 5.21 -6.53 21.09
N GLN A 77 4.91 -6.82 22.37
CA GLN A 77 5.20 -8.11 22.97
C GLN A 77 4.38 -9.23 22.34
N GLY A 78 3.15 -8.94 21.93
CA GLY A 78 2.31 -9.83 21.15
C GLY A 78 2.91 -10.15 19.78
N ILE A 79 3.45 -9.15 19.09
CA ILE A 79 4.16 -9.36 17.82
C ILE A 79 5.38 -10.25 18.04
N ILE A 80 6.19 -9.99 19.09
CA ILE A 80 7.37 -10.82 19.44
C ILE A 80 6.98 -12.28 19.64
N GLN A 81 5.86 -12.56 20.34
CA GLN A 81 5.37 -13.92 20.57
C GLN A 81 4.93 -14.63 19.27
N LYS A 82 4.68 -13.90 18.20
CA LYS A 82 4.23 -14.44 16.91
C LYS A 82 5.29 -14.43 15.80
N LEU A 83 6.51 -13.99 16.09
CA LEU A 83 7.60 -13.93 15.10
C LEU A 83 7.93 -15.28 14.49
N ASP A 84 7.83 -16.38 15.24
CA ASP A 84 8.06 -17.73 14.70
C ASP A 84 7.01 -18.10 13.65
N TYR A 85 5.75 -17.73 13.85
CA TYR A 85 4.72 -17.87 12.83
C TYR A 85 5.04 -17.04 11.59
N VAL A 86 5.38 -15.75 11.76
CA VAL A 86 5.74 -14.87 10.64
C VAL A 86 6.91 -15.46 9.86
N LYS A 87 7.97 -15.91 10.53
CA LYS A 87 9.11 -16.58 9.88
C LYS A 87 8.69 -17.85 9.15
N SER A 88 7.75 -18.62 9.71
CA SER A 88 7.26 -19.86 9.09
C SER A 88 6.50 -19.66 7.78
N LEU A 89 6.05 -18.42 7.48
CA LEU A 89 5.48 -18.09 6.18
C LEU A 89 6.53 -18.10 5.06
N GLY A 90 7.81 -17.94 5.42
CA GLY A 90 8.91 -17.81 4.46
C GLY A 90 9.23 -16.36 4.06
N VAL A 91 8.63 -15.38 4.72
CA VAL A 91 8.90 -13.94 4.48
C VAL A 91 10.25 -13.53 5.04
N ASP A 92 10.79 -12.43 4.52
CA ASP A 92 12.12 -11.92 4.86
C ASP A 92 12.05 -10.66 5.73
N ALA A 93 10.95 -9.94 5.66
CA ALA A 93 10.80 -8.67 6.37
C ALA A 93 9.36 -8.41 6.84
N ILE A 94 9.27 -7.58 7.87
CA ILE A 94 8.02 -7.10 8.46
C ILE A 94 7.90 -5.59 8.18
N TRP A 95 6.72 -5.14 7.75
CA TRP A 95 6.33 -3.74 7.79
C TRP A 95 5.34 -3.53 8.93
N LEU A 96 5.71 -2.66 9.89
CA LEU A 96 4.85 -2.26 11.01
C LEU A 96 4.11 -0.97 10.68
N ASN A 97 2.77 -0.98 10.77
CA ASN A 97 1.99 0.24 10.80
C ASN A 97 2.34 1.09 12.04
N PRO A 98 1.95 2.40 12.11
CA PRO A 98 2.43 3.28 13.15
C PRO A 98 2.21 2.74 14.57
N PHE A 99 3.26 2.77 15.37
CA PHE A 99 3.26 2.38 16.78
C PHE A 99 3.72 3.51 17.71
N PHE A 100 3.90 4.71 17.16
CA PHE A 100 4.33 5.91 17.88
C PHE A 100 3.23 6.47 18.78
N GLU A 101 3.61 7.32 19.73
CA GLU A 101 2.65 8.01 20.58
C GLU A 101 1.71 8.88 19.74
N SER A 102 0.42 8.70 19.97
CA SER A 102 -0.66 9.31 19.21
C SER A 102 -1.92 9.43 20.08
N PRO A 103 -2.76 10.44 19.88
CA PRO A 103 -4.12 10.45 20.42
C PRO A 103 -5.06 9.49 19.66
N PHE A 104 -4.60 8.86 18.57
CA PHE A 104 -5.33 7.90 17.77
C PHE A 104 -6.61 8.45 17.11
N ALA A 105 -6.60 9.73 16.73
CA ALA A 105 -7.69 10.29 15.93
C ALA A 105 -7.69 9.73 14.50
N ASP A 106 -6.56 9.22 14.02
CA ASP A 106 -6.42 8.48 12.77
C ASP A 106 -5.56 7.21 12.99
N ALA A 107 -5.97 6.37 13.93
CA ALA A 107 -5.44 5.03 14.16
C ALA A 107 -3.89 4.95 14.28
N GLY A 108 -3.26 6.02 14.79
CA GLY A 108 -1.81 6.10 15.01
C GLY A 108 -1.05 6.90 13.98
N TYR A 109 -1.67 7.28 12.85
CA TYR A 109 -1.04 8.14 11.85
C TYR A 109 -0.93 9.60 12.31
N ASP A 110 -1.80 10.07 13.22
CA ASP A 110 -1.74 11.37 13.87
C ASP A 110 -0.73 11.35 15.05
N ILE A 111 0.55 11.41 14.73
CA ILE A 111 1.66 11.23 15.68
C ILE A 111 1.81 12.46 16.59
N SER A 112 1.88 12.24 17.90
CA SER A 112 2.15 13.27 18.90
C SER A 112 3.57 13.25 19.48
N ASP A 113 4.30 12.15 19.33
CA ASP A 113 5.74 12.05 19.61
C ASP A 113 6.39 10.99 18.73
N TYR A 114 7.26 11.41 17.82
CA TYR A 114 7.94 10.53 16.88
C TYR A 114 8.97 9.57 17.51
N LYS A 115 9.49 9.90 18.68
CA LYS A 115 10.59 9.15 19.33
C LYS A 115 10.10 8.31 20.50
N LYS A 116 8.79 8.10 20.60
CA LYS A 116 8.17 7.36 21.71
C LYS A 116 7.14 6.37 21.18
N VAL A 117 7.22 5.13 21.68
CA VAL A 117 6.20 4.11 21.46
C VAL A 117 4.93 4.50 22.23
N ALA A 118 3.76 4.35 21.61
CA ALA A 118 2.49 4.57 22.28
C ALA A 118 2.31 3.61 23.48
N PRO A 119 1.91 4.10 24.67
CA PRO A 119 1.80 3.26 25.88
C PRO A 119 0.93 2.02 25.71
N ARG A 120 -0.07 2.05 24.82
CA ARG A 120 -0.92 0.88 24.51
C ARG A 120 -0.15 -0.27 23.84
N TYR A 121 0.96 0.03 23.16
CA TYR A 121 1.77 -0.95 22.46
C TYR A 121 3.00 -1.39 23.27
N GLY A 122 3.36 -0.66 24.30
CA GLY A 122 4.54 -0.92 25.12
C GLY A 122 5.46 0.28 25.26
N THR A 123 6.75 0.03 25.20
CA THR A 123 7.82 1.01 25.42
C THR A 123 8.84 0.99 24.27
N ASN A 124 9.75 1.96 24.27
CA ASN A 124 10.89 1.97 23.34
C ASN A 124 11.79 0.72 23.50
N ASP A 125 11.91 0.20 24.74
CA ASP A 125 12.67 -1.03 24.96
C ASP A 125 11.96 -2.24 24.35
N ASP A 126 10.63 -2.28 24.33
CA ASP A 126 9.85 -3.31 23.64
C ASP A 126 10.07 -3.26 22.12
N ALA A 127 10.12 -2.05 21.53
CA ALA A 127 10.43 -1.88 20.11
C ALA A 127 11.86 -2.37 19.79
N LYS A 128 12.85 -1.99 20.60
CA LYS A 128 14.22 -2.46 20.48
C LYS A 128 14.31 -3.98 20.60
N GLN A 129 13.56 -4.56 21.54
CA GLN A 129 13.48 -6.01 21.69
C GLN A 129 12.85 -6.67 20.46
N LEU A 130 11.78 -6.09 19.89
CA LEU A 130 11.14 -6.60 18.68
C LEU A 130 12.12 -6.65 17.51
N PHE A 131 12.88 -5.58 17.26
CA PHE A 131 13.89 -5.56 16.20
C PHE A 131 14.96 -6.66 16.42
N ALA A 132 15.49 -6.75 17.65
CA ALA A 132 16.48 -7.77 17.99
C ALA A 132 15.95 -9.22 17.85
N GLU A 133 14.71 -9.47 18.27
CA GLU A 133 14.10 -10.80 18.17
C GLU A 133 13.73 -11.17 16.72
N ALA A 134 13.36 -10.19 15.89
CA ALA A 134 13.18 -10.38 14.46
C ALA A 134 14.50 -10.73 13.77
N HIS A 135 15.57 -9.98 14.04
CA HIS A 135 16.91 -10.24 13.49
C HIS A 135 17.45 -11.62 13.86
N LYS A 136 17.25 -12.08 15.10
CA LYS A 136 17.63 -13.46 15.52
C LYS A 136 16.99 -14.54 14.65
N ARG A 137 15.82 -14.24 14.04
CA ARG A 137 15.09 -15.14 13.15
C ARG A 137 15.40 -14.89 11.66
N GLY A 138 16.31 -13.96 11.36
CA GLY A 138 16.60 -13.53 9.99
C GLY A 138 15.41 -12.83 9.36
N LEU A 139 14.69 -12.02 10.12
CA LEU A 139 13.64 -11.11 9.67
C LEU A 139 14.12 -9.67 9.82
N HIS A 140 13.95 -8.87 8.78
CA HIS A 140 14.14 -7.42 8.83
C HIS A 140 12.84 -6.72 9.25
N VAL A 141 12.94 -5.51 9.82
CA VAL A 141 11.76 -4.75 10.27
C VAL A 141 11.85 -3.32 9.78
N ILE A 142 10.86 -2.91 8.99
CA ILE A 142 10.65 -1.51 8.62
C ILE A 142 9.40 -0.97 9.32
N PHE A 143 9.36 0.35 9.54
CA PHE A 143 8.25 1.04 10.20
C PHE A 143 7.61 2.10 9.30
N ASP A 144 6.42 2.58 9.68
CA ASP A 144 5.77 3.71 9.00
C ASP A 144 6.42 5.03 9.44
N PHE A 145 6.87 5.83 8.48
CA PHE A 145 7.43 7.16 8.69
C PHE A 145 6.48 8.21 8.11
N VAL A 146 5.76 8.91 8.99
CA VAL A 146 4.82 9.96 8.62
C VAL A 146 5.54 11.29 8.58
N ALA A 147 6.07 11.65 7.40
CA ALA A 147 6.91 12.84 7.24
C ALA A 147 6.11 14.12 6.97
N SER A 148 4.88 14.04 6.50
CA SER A 148 4.14 15.16 5.91
C SER A 148 3.26 15.95 6.89
N TYR A 149 2.97 15.39 8.08
CA TYR A 149 2.11 16.02 9.09
C TYR A 149 2.34 15.43 10.49
N THR A 150 1.72 16.05 11.49
CA THR A 150 1.66 15.51 12.86
C THR A 150 0.22 15.51 13.37
N SER A 151 0.00 15.03 14.60
CA SER A 151 -1.22 15.33 15.33
C SER A 151 -1.29 16.80 15.73
N MET A 152 -2.50 17.32 15.92
CA MET A 152 -2.73 18.59 16.62
C MET A 152 -2.24 18.54 18.08
N GLU A 153 -2.11 17.34 18.66
CA GLU A 153 -1.61 17.15 20.02
C GLU A 153 -0.07 17.18 20.11
N HIS A 154 0.62 17.20 18.97
CA HIS A 154 2.08 17.27 18.92
C HIS A 154 2.59 18.56 19.59
N PRO A 155 3.61 18.52 20.48
CA PRO A 155 4.16 19.70 21.13
C PRO A 155 4.60 20.79 20.14
N TRP A 156 5.15 20.42 18.99
CA TRP A 156 5.53 21.37 17.94
C TRP A 156 4.33 22.17 17.40
N PHE A 157 3.22 21.48 17.15
CA PHE A 157 2.02 22.15 16.65
C PHE A 157 1.41 23.06 17.71
N LYS A 158 1.28 22.57 18.96
CA LYS A 158 0.78 23.39 20.09
C LYS A 158 1.61 24.65 20.29
N ALA A 159 2.95 24.55 20.18
CA ALA A 159 3.82 25.70 20.26
C ALA A 159 3.66 26.64 19.05
N SER A 160 3.52 26.10 17.84
CA SER A 160 3.32 26.90 16.62
C SER A 160 1.98 27.67 16.61
N ALA A 161 0.99 27.19 17.36
CA ALA A 161 -0.34 27.79 17.48
C ALA A 161 -0.43 28.90 18.54
N GLN A 162 0.67 29.21 19.25
CA GLN A 162 0.75 30.30 20.21
C GLN A 162 0.84 31.65 19.50
N GLN A 163 0.46 32.73 20.20
CA GLN A 163 0.55 34.10 19.68
C GLN A 163 2.02 34.53 19.50
N ASP A 164 2.86 34.18 20.47
CA ASP A 164 4.27 34.59 20.48
C ASP A 164 5.11 33.70 19.56
N THR A 165 6.05 34.34 18.85
CA THR A 165 6.98 33.65 17.97
C THR A 165 7.94 32.77 18.79
N ASN A 166 8.12 31.54 18.33
CA ASN A 166 9.02 30.56 18.91
C ASN A 166 9.67 29.71 17.82
N GLN A 167 10.54 28.77 18.20
CA GLN A 167 11.28 27.94 17.24
C GLN A 167 10.41 27.08 16.35
N TYR A 168 9.16 26.82 16.71
CA TYR A 168 8.22 25.97 15.96
C TYR A 168 7.21 26.77 15.14
N THR A 169 7.23 28.11 15.22
CA THR A 169 6.25 28.99 14.58
C THR A 169 6.06 28.68 13.10
N ASN A 170 7.13 28.37 12.38
CA ASN A 170 7.16 28.15 10.94
C ASN A 170 7.33 26.66 10.56
N TRP A 171 7.27 25.74 11.53
CA TRP A 171 7.32 24.31 11.25
C TRP A 171 6.00 23.75 10.68
N TYR A 172 4.95 24.58 10.74
CA TYR A 172 3.65 24.30 10.12
C TYR A 172 3.27 25.44 9.19
N ILE A 173 2.39 25.15 8.24
CA ILE A 173 1.94 26.15 7.29
C ILE A 173 0.76 26.89 7.90
N TRP A 174 0.95 28.19 8.19
CA TRP A 174 -0.06 29.09 8.74
C TRP A 174 -0.20 30.33 7.89
N THR A 175 -1.42 30.80 7.64
CA THR A 175 -1.65 32.13 7.05
C THR A 175 -1.34 33.23 8.07
N ASP A 176 -1.09 34.45 7.59
CA ASP A 176 -0.79 35.63 8.44
C ASP A 176 -2.00 36.11 9.24
N ASN A 177 -3.22 35.80 8.78
CA ASN A 177 -4.42 36.37 9.34
C ASN A 177 -5.65 35.46 9.09
N VAL A 178 -6.51 35.28 10.12
CA VAL A 178 -7.74 34.48 10.01
C VAL A 178 -8.80 35.09 9.07
N TRP A 179 -8.72 36.40 8.82
CA TRP A 179 -9.68 37.14 8.00
C TRP A 179 -9.32 37.14 6.52
N LYS A 180 -8.04 36.97 6.18
CA LYS A 180 -7.58 36.91 4.80
C LYS A 180 -7.64 35.47 4.31
N ASN A 181 -8.47 35.22 3.31
CA ASN A 181 -8.53 33.88 2.71
C ASN A 181 -7.21 33.54 2.01
N PRO A 182 -6.73 32.30 2.12
CA PRO A 182 -5.67 31.79 1.25
C PRO A 182 -6.16 31.77 -0.22
N PRO A 183 -5.26 31.54 -1.20
CA PRO A 183 -5.63 31.32 -2.59
C PRO A 183 -6.77 30.32 -2.73
N ALA A 184 -7.68 30.58 -3.69
CA ALA A 184 -8.92 29.81 -3.85
C ALA A 184 -8.67 28.33 -4.14
N GLU A 185 -7.55 28.03 -4.80
CA GLU A 185 -7.15 26.72 -5.29
C GLU A 185 -6.98 25.71 -4.14
N TYR A 186 -6.54 26.18 -2.97
CA TYR A 186 -6.35 25.33 -1.79
C TYR A 186 -6.98 25.90 -0.51
N ALA A 187 -7.95 26.80 -0.65
CA ALA A 187 -8.65 27.39 0.50
C ALA A 187 -9.36 26.34 1.38
N SER A 188 -9.79 25.22 0.81
CA SER A 188 -10.41 24.10 1.52
C SER A 188 -9.44 23.34 2.44
N ASP A 189 -8.13 23.49 2.25
CA ASP A 189 -7.11 22.81 3.05
C ASP A 189 -6.75 23.58 4.32
N PHE A 190 -7.28 24.80 4.47
CA PHE A 190 -7.02 25.63 5.63
C PHE A 190 -8.15 25.60 6.65
N ILE A 191 -7.76 25.39 7.91
CA ILE A 191 -8.64 25.36 9.08
C ILE A 191 -8.50 26.69 9.84
N LYS A 192 -9.65 27.30 10.16
CA LYS A 192 -9.76 28.62 10.80
C LYS A 192 -9.98 28.52 12.30
N GLY A 193 -9.45 29.49 13.05
CA GLY A 193 -9.85 29.74 14.43
C GLY A 193 -9.34 28.71 15.44
N TYR A 194 -8.17 28.12 15.20
CA TYR A 194 -7.52 27.23 16.15
C TYR A 194 -6.42 27.97 16.95
N GLY A 195 -6.48 27.88 18.26
CA GLY A 195 -5.45 28.41 19.16
C GLY A 195 -5.46 29.94 19.29
N GLU A 196 -4.37 30.48 19.83
CA GLU A 196 -4.17 31.93 20.10
C GLU A 196 -3.60 32.67 18.88
N ARG A 197 -2.97 31.94 17.95
CA ARG A 197 -2.39 32.50 16.74
C ARG A 197 -3.46 33.05 15.80
N ASN A 198 -3.28 34.30 15.37
CA ASN A 198 -4.16 34.91 14.38
C ASN A 198 -3.84 34.40 12.97
N GLY A 199 -4.17 33.15 12.68
CA GLY A 199 -3.89 32.49 11.40
C GLY A 199 -4.84 31.33 11.13
N GLN A 200 -4.68 30.72 9.97
CA GLN A 200 -5.33 29.48 9.57
C GLN A 200 -4.22 28.48 9.30
N TYR A 201 -4.30 27.27 9.86
CA TYR A 201 -3.31 26.23 9.55
C TYR A 201 -3.75 25.37 8.37
N MET A 202 -2.78 24.93 7.57
CA MET A 202 -3.02 23.97 6.51
C MET A 202 -3.11 22.57 7.11
N ARG A 203 -4.20 21.84 6.80
CA ARG A 203 -4.26 20.40 7.05
C ARG A 203 -3.55 19.64 5.93
N ASN A 204 -3.06 18.44 6.21
CA ASN A 204 -2.60 17.55 5.16
C ASN A 204 -3.72 16.60 4.73
N PHE A 205 -4.16 15.68 5.58
CA PHE A 205 -5.24 14.73 5.26
C PHE A 205 -6.53 15.06 6.04
N TYR A 206 -6.59 14.74 7.35
CA TYR A 206 -7.71 15.15 8.19
C TYR A 206 -7.47 16.50 8.86
N TYR A 207 -8.55 17.10 9.38
CA TYR A 207 -8.47 18.37 10.14
C TYR A 207 -7.50 18.30 11.31
N CYS A 208 -7.34 17.13 11.93
CA CYS A 208 -6.47 16.88 13.07
C CYS A 208 -5.01 16.60 12.69
N GLN A 209 -4.66 16.70 11.41
CA GLN A 209 -3.34 16.42 10.86
C GLN A 209 -2.74 17.64 10.19
N PRO A 210 -2.24 18.62 10.97
CA PRO A 210 -1.63 19.83 10.43
C PRO A 210 -0.37 19.51 9.63
N ALA A 211 -0.28 20.11 8.43
CA ALA A 211 0.82 19.91 7.50
C ALA A 211 2.14 20.49 8.03
N LEU A 212 3.19 19.70 8.06
CA LEU A 212 4.55 20.15 8.28
C LEU A 212 5.04 20.99 7.08
N ASN A 213 5.83 22.02 7.34
CA ASN A 213 6.21 23.02 6.36
C ASN A 213 7.53 22.67 5.69
N TYR A 214 7.48 21.94 4.60
CA TYR A 214 8.65 21.68 3.74
C TYR A 214 8.90 22.80 2.71
N GLY A 215 8.18 23.92 2.85
CA GLY A 215 8.27 25.08 1.97
C GLY A 215 7.38 25.00 0.74
N PHE A 216 7.42 26.08 -0.01
CA PHE A 216 6.79 26.23 -1.31
C PHE A 216 7.86 26.32 -2.39
N ALA A 217 7.79 25.47 -3.41
CA ALA A 217 8.79 25.44 -4.48
C ALA A 217 8.86 26.77 -5.25
N LEU A 218 7.70 27.39 -5.45
CA LEU A 218 7.56 28.70 -6.11
C LEU A 218 6.69 29.60 -5.21
N PRO A 219 7.26 30.22 -4.16
CA PRO A 219 6.51 31.09 -3.26
C PRO A 219 5.92 32.31 -3.98
N ASP A 220 4.64 32.59 -3.73
CA ASP A 220 4.02 33.85 -4.17
C ASP A 220 4.35 34.96 -3.17
N SER A 221 5.00 36.04 -3.63
CA SER A 221 5.41 37.18 -2.83
C SER A 221 4.24 37.93 -2.15
N ASN A 222 3.00 37.72 -2.59
CA ASN A 222 1.80 38.26 -1.95
C ASN A 222 1.43 37.55 -0.65
N TYR A 223 2.06 36.38 -0.36
CA TYR A 223 1.80 35.53 0.80
C TYR A 223 3.08 35.28 1.57
N THR A 224 3.39 36.12 2.56
CA THR A 224 4.64 36.08 3.34
C THR A 224 4.83 34.78 4.12
N TRP A 225 3.76 34.02 4.33
CA TRP A 225 3.76 32.70 4.96
C TRP A 225 4.18 31.55 4.04
N GLN A 226 4.30 31.79 2.75
CA GLN A 226 4.84 30.82 1.79
C GLN A 226 6.37 30.86 1.84
N LEU A 227 6.96 30.08 2.73
CA LEU A 227 8.41 30.01 2.88
C LEU A 227 9.03 29.18 1.75
N SER A 228 10.24 29.56 1.32
CA SER A 228 11.01 28.73 0.39
C SER A 228 11.51 27.43 1.07
N PRO A 229 11.82 26.37 0.30
CA PRO A 229 12.42 25.14 0.86
C PRO A 229 13.76 25.34 1.54
N ASP A 230 14.45 26.47 1.26
CA ASP A 230 15.74 26.84 1.85
C ASP A 230 15.62 27.79 3.05
N HIS A 231 14.40 28.12 3.47
CA HIS A 231 14.21 28.96 4.65
C HIS A 231 14.79 28.27 5.90
N PRO A 232 15.50 28.99 6.79
CA PRO A 232 16.18 28.40 7.95
C PRO A 232 15.26 27.54 8.83
N ASP A 233 14.00 27.91 8.99
CA ASP A 233 13.04 27.14 9.79
C ASP A 233 12.61 25.84 9.09
N VAL A 234 12.50 25.86 7.76
CA VAL A 234 12.21 24.66 6.95
C VAL A 234 13.40 23.71 7.01
N LEU A 235 14.64 24.22 6.91
CA LEU A 235 15.85 23.41 7.04
C LEU A 235 15.94 22.75 8.42
N ARG A 236 15.64 23.49 9.51
CA ARG A 236 15.61 22.90 10.86
C ARG A 236 14.56 21.79 11.00
N LEU A 237 13.39 21.95 10.41
CA LEU A 237 12.38 20.89 10.37
C LEU A 237 12.91 19.66 9.63
N LYS A 238 13.48 19.85 8.43
CA LYS A 238 14.07 18.75 7.65
C LYS A 238 15.16 18.00 8.45
N ASP A 239 16.01 18.73 9.16
CA ASP A 239 17.05 18.12 10.00
C ASP A 239 16.46 17.35 11.19
N GLU A 240 15.40 17.84 11.83
CA GLU A 240 14.74 17.10 12.89
C GLU A 240 14.06 15.83 12.37
N MET A 241 13.47 15.86 11.19
CA MET A 241 12.89 14.65 10.58
C MET A 241 13.99 13.62 10.23
N LYS A 242 15.19 14.06 9.82
CA LYS A 242 16.37 13.18 9.69
C LYS A 242 16.78 12.58 11.05
N ASN A 243 16.71 13.35 12.14
CA ASN A 243 17.02 12.85 13.49
C ASN A 243 15.98 11.86 14.01
N VAL A 244 14.71 11.95 13.58
CA VAL A 244 13.70 10.92 13.86
C VAL A 244 14.09 9.60 13.21
N LEU A 245 14.53 9.62 11.94
CA LEU A 245 14.99 8.41 11.26
C LEU A 245 16.21 7.81 11.95
N ARG A 246 17.25 8.62 12.26
CA ARG A 246 18.43 8.13 12.99
C ARG A 246 18.05 7.46 14.30
N PHE A 247 17.14 8.05 15.06
CA PHE A 247 16.70 7.49 16.34
C PHE A 247 16.18 6.05 16.21
N TRP A 248 15.35 5.76 15.22
CA TRP A 248 14.81 4.42 15.03
C TRP A 248 15.79 3.47 14.37
N MET A 249 16.62 3.96 13.46
CA MET A 249 17.70 3.16 12.86
C MET A 249 18.73 2.74 13.91
N ASP A 250 19.12 3.64 14.82
CA ASP A 250 20.04 3.35 15.94
C ASP A 250 19.43 2.34 16.94
N MET A 251 18.10 2.24 17.00
CA MET A 251 17.41 1.24 17.80
C MET A 251 17.34 -0.14 17.13
N GLY A 252 17.68 -0.22 15.84
CA GLY A 252 17.76 -1.48 15.09
C GLY A 252 16.68 -1.65 14.02
N ALA A 253 15.96 -0.61 13.62
CA ALA A 253 15.10 -0.70 12.45
C ALA A 253 15.92 -0.85 11.17
N ASP A 254 15.39 -1.59 10.17
CA ASP A 254 16.06 -1.84 8.88
C ASP A 254 15.59 -0.88 7.76
N GLY A 255 14.77 0.09 8.10
CA GLY A 255 14.25 1.05 7.14
C GLY A 255 12.84 1.52 7.46
N PHE A 256 12.18 2.11 6.46
CA PHE A 256 10.86 2.68 6.65
C PHE A 256 10.00 2.67 5.38
N ARG A 257 8.70 2.75 5.59
CA ARG A 257 7.72 3.12 4.56
C ARG A 257 7.28 4.56 4.80
N ALA A 258 7.51 5.44 3.83
CA ALA A 258 7.06 6.83 3.89
C ALA A 258 5.57 6.93 3.58
N ASP A 259 4.80 7.33 4.59
CA ASP A 259 3.38 7.66 4.45
C ASP A 259 3.22 8.91 3.59
N MET A 260 2.28 8.88 2.62
CA MET A 260 1.99 10.00 1.72
C MET A 260 3.26 10.70 1.20
N ALA A 261 4.23 9.92 0.69
CA ALA A 261 5.56 10.40 0.32
C ALA A 261 5.57 11.58 -0.67
N GLY A 262 4.54 11.69 -1.51
CA GLY A 262 4.36 12.80 -2.45
C GLY A 262 3.90 14.12 -1.82
N ALA A 263 3.51 14.15 -0.54
CA ALA A 263 2.76 15.25 0.06
C ALA A 263 3.60 16.27 0.85
N LEU A 264 4.86 16.52 0.48
CA LEU A 264 5.78 17.36 1.26
C LEU A 264 5.79 18.83 0.80
N THR A 265 6.67 19.18 -0.14
CA THR A 265 6.87 20.56 -0.61
C THR A 265 5.65 21.01 -1.43
N LYS A 266 5.13 22.19 -1.11
CA LYS A 266 3.92 22.72 -1.73
C LYS A 266 4.23 23.47 -3.01
N ASP A 267 3.23 23.57 -3.88
CA ASP A 267 3.27 24.42 -5.08
C ASP A 267 2.13 25.45 -5.00
N ALA A 268 2.48 26.73 -5.04
CA ALA A 268 1.50 27.79 -5.00
C ALA A 268 0.71 27.95 -6.32
N ASN A 269 1.22 27.38 -7.40
CA ASN A 269 0.69 27.57 -8.76
C ASN A 269 0.03 26.32 -9.34
N VAL A 270 -0.15 25.26 -8.55
CA VAL A 270 -0.85 24.08 -9.03
C VAL A 270 -2.33 24.39 -9.24
N VAL A 271 -2.70 24.49 -10.49
CA VAL A 271 -4.09 24.66 -10.93
C VAL A 271 -4.58 23.31 -11.45
N GLY A 272 -5.51 22.69 -10.72
CA GLY A 272 -6.19 21.48 -11.17
C GLY A 272 -5.90 20.22 -10.34
N ASN A 273 -6.80 19.24 -10.48
CA ASN A 273 -6.84 17.98 -9.72
C ASN A 273 -5.71 16.97 -10.05
N GLU A 274 -4.66 17.37 -10.74
CA GLU A 274 -3.61 16.44 -11.19
C GLU A 274 -2.55 16.15 -10.14
N GLN A 275 -2.51 16.90 -9.04
CA GLN A 275 -1.58 16.65 -7.95
C GLN A 275 -2.32 16.59 -6.61
N PHE A 276 -2.25 15.43 -5.97
CA PHE A 276 -2.71 15.27 -4.60
C PHE A 276 -2.00 16.31 -3.70
N PHE A 277 -2.76 17.03 -2.89
CA PHE A 277 -2.26 17.93 -1.85
C PHE A 277 -1.44 19.15 -2.32
N ASN A 278 -1.66 19.64 -3.54
CA ASN A 278 -0.97 20.85 -4.05
C ASN A 278 0.55 20.81 -3.85
N THR A 279 1.20 19.72 -4.24
CA THR A 279 2.63 19.50 -4.01
C THR A 279 3.46 19.63 -5.28
N HIS A 280 4.70 20.07 -5.12
CA HIS A 280 5.70 20.16 -6.19
C HIS A 280 6.57 18.91 -6.21
N VAL A 281 6.41 18.06 -7.23
CA VAL A 281 7.06 16.73 -7.29
C VAL A 281 8.57 16.83 -7.18
N ASN A 282 9.23 17.64 -8.02
CA ASN A 282 10.69 17.72 -8.00
C ASN A 282 11.27 18.25 -6.67
N ALA A 283 10.63 19.26 -6.06
CA ALA A 283 11.07 19.77 -4.77
C ALA A 283 10.82 18.77 -3.62
N THR A 284 9.78 17.96 -3.71
CA THR A 284 9.54 16.83 -2.79
C THR A 284 10.62 15.76 -2.96
N LYS A 285 11.03 15.45 -4.20
CA LYS A 285 12.11 14.50 -4.49
C LYS A 285 13.45 14.94 -3.89
N GLU A 286 13.76 16.25 -3.85
CA GLU A 286 15.01 16.72 -3.26
C GLU A 286 15.16 16.30 -1.79
N PHE A 287 14.10 16.44 -0.98
CA PHE A 287 14.13 15.97 0.41
C PHE A 287 14.36 14.45 0.51
N TRP A 288 13.67 13.66 -0.33
CA TRP A 288 13.85 12.21 -0.31
C TRP A 288 15.23 11.76 -0.80
N ARG A 289 15.85 12.51 -1.71
CA ARG A 289 17.25 12.30 -2.11
C ARG A 289 18.22 12.59 -0.97
N GLU A 290 17.97 13.66 -0.21
CA GLU A 290 18.75 13.94 1.01
C GLU A 290 18.64 12.81 2.04
N ILE A 291 17.42 12.26 2.25
CA ILE A 291 17.20 11.09 3.11
C ILE A 291 17.92 9.87 2.55
N ARG A 292 17.82 9.60 1.26
CA ARG A 292 18.50 8.47 0.62
C ARG A 292 20.00 8.56 0.81
N GLN A 293 20.58 9.72 0.57
CA GLN A 293 22.01 9.95 0.75
C GLN A 293 22.44 9.80 2.21
N LEU A 294 21.65 10.30 3.16
CA LEU A 294 21.88 10.10 4.59
C LEU A 294 21.95 8.62 4.94
N LEU A 295 20.97 7.84 4.49
CA LEU A 295 20.91 6.41 4.80
C LEU A 295 22.06 5.64 4.14
N GLU A 296 22.39 5.91 2.88
CA GLU A 296 23.53 5.28 2.19
C GLU A 296 24.85 5.55 2.91
N ASN A 297 25.01 6.72 3.56
CA ASN A 297 26.22 7.08 4.29
C ASN A 297 26.26 6.52 5.72
N GLU A 298 25.15 6.53 6.44
CA GLU A 298 25.09 6.21 7.88
C GLU A 298 24.53 4.80 8.14
N TYR A 299 23.64 4.30 7.28
CA TYR A 299 22.92 3.02 7.40
C TYR A 299 22.79 2.33 6.03
N PRO A 300 23.89 1.83 5.44
CA PRO A 300 23.93 1.38 4.03
C PRO A 300 22.98 0.22 3.69
N ASP A 301 22.53 -0.52 4.69
CA ASP A 301 21.56 -1.60 4.53
C ASP A 301 20.11 -1.15 4.77
N ALA A 302 19.85 0.16 4.95
CA ALA A 302 18.52 0.69 5.20
C ALA A 302 17.63 0.66 3.94
N PHE A 303 16.37 0.29 4.11
CA PHE A 303 15.41 0.12 3.04
C PHE A 303 14.31 1.17 3.06
N MET A 304 13.97 1.72 1.90
CA MET A 304 12.99 2.80 1.75
C MET A 304 11.85 2.38 0.83
N VAL A 305 10.61 2.50 1.32
CA VAL A 305 9.39 2.27 0.56
C VAL A 305 8.57 3.55 0.50
N ALA A 306 8.06 3.91 -0.66
CA ALA A 306 7.14 5.05 -0.81
C ALA A 306 5.68 4.58 -0.85
N GLU A 307 4.81 5.32 -0.22
CA GLU A 307 3.41 5.40 -0.62
C GLU A 307 3.23 6.65 -1.48
N TRP A 308 3.41 6.49 -2.78
CA TRP A 308 3.26 7.60 -3.73
C TRP A 308 2.36 7.25 -4.91
N SER A 309 2.36 5.98 -5.32
CA SER A 309 1.68 5.50 -6.54
C SER A 309 2.12 6.27 -7.80
N ASN A 310 3.39 6.69 -7.80
CA ASN A 310 4.06 7.33 -8.92
C ASN A 310 5.49 6.78 -9.06
N PRO A 311 5.65 5.54 -9.53
CA PRO A 311 6.93 4.85 -9.57
C PRO A 311 8.03 5.62 -10.33
N ILE A 312 7.67 6.32 -11.43
CA ILE A 312 8.64 7.08 -12.22
C ILE A 312 9.36 8.12 -11.37
N ASP A 313 8.63 8.85 -10.53
CA ASP A 313 9.21 9.87 -9.66
C ASP A 313 9.78 9.27 -8.36
N ALA A 314 9.06 8.35 -7.73
CA ALA A 314 9.48 7.74 -6.47
C ALA A 314 10.80 6.97 -6.62
N LEU A 315 10.98 6.23 -7.71
CA LEU A 315 12.16 5.39 -7.97
C LEU A 315 13.31 6.16 -8.67
N ASP A 316 13.10 7.44 -9.01
CA ASP A 316 14.14 8.28 -9.59
C ASP A 316 15.09 8.81 -8.50
N THR A 317 16.00 7.94 -8.06
CA THR A 317 17.04 8.22 -7.04
C THR A 317 16.51 8.53 -5.62
N CYS A 318 15.24 8.22 -5.33
CA CYS A 318 14.66 8.45 -4.01
C CYS A 318 14.45 7.12 -3.26
N PHE A 319 13.42 6.38 -3.61
CA PHE A 319 13.03 5.16 -2.92
C PHE A 319 13.54 3.89 -3.61
N HIS A 320 13.54 2.77 -2.88
CA HIS A 320 13.82 1.44 -3.42
C HIS A 320 12.57 0.80 -4.01
N VAL A 321 11.41 1.10 -3.42
CA VAL A 321 10.09 0.56 -3.81
C VAL A 321 9.07 1.68 -3.77
N ASP A 322 8.09 1.64 -4.70
CA ASP A 322 6.85 2.41 -4.62
C ASP A 322 5.63 1.50 -4.65
N PHE A 323 4.65 1.77 -3.79
CA PHE A 323 3.36 1.08 -3.80
C PHE A 323 2.48 1.58 -4.95
N PHE A 324 2.11 0.66 -5.83
CA PHE A 324 1.23 0.92 -6.97
C PHE A 324 -0.18 0.43 -6.63
N HIS A 325 -0.93 1.17 -5.79
CA HIS A 325 -2.16 0.68 -5.19
C HIS A 325 -3.36 1.65 -5.26
N TRP A 326 -3.15 2.89 -5.70
CA TRP A 326 -4.23 3.85 -5.90
C TRP A 326 -4.34 4.21 -7.39
N PHE A 327 -5.55 4.19 -7.95
CA PHE A 327 -5.93 4.74 -9.27
C PHE A 327 -5.17 4.22 -10.52
N ASN A 328 -4.03 3.61 -10.39
CA ASN A 328 -3.09 3.28 -11.47
C ASN A 328 -3.24 1.86 -12.02
N GLY A 329 -4.44 1.36 -12.17
CA GLY A 329 -4.72 0.01 -12.68
C GLY A 329 -4.80 -1.05 -11.57
N TYR A 330 -4.42 -0.77 -10.33
CA TYR A 330 -4.55 -1.72 -9.23
C TYR A 330 -6.02 -2.10 -8.97
N ASN A 331 -6.94 -1.13 -9.05
CA ASN A 331 -8.37 -1.39 -8.92
C ASN A 331 -8.90 -2.28 -10.04
N ASP A 332 -8.32 -2.17 -11.25
CA ASP A 332 -8.67 -3.02 -12.39
C ASP A 332 -8.33 -4.50 -12.15
N LEU A 333 -7.34 -4.78 -11.29
CA LEU A 333 -6.98 -6.14 -10.89
C LEU A 333 -7.93 -6.70 -9.83
N PHE A 334 -8.18 -5.93 -8.74
CA PHE A 334 -8.68 -6.52 -7.49
C PHE A 334 -9.91 -5.86 -6.88
N GLN A 335 -10.21 -4.59 -7.15
CA GLN A 335 -11.06 -3.80 -6.25
C GLN A 335 -12.18 -2.98 -6.89
N LYS A 336 -12.47 -3.15 -8.17
CA LYS A 336 -13.60 -2.42 -8.81
C LYS A 336 -14.93 -2.71 -8.11
N GLU A 337 -15.19 -3.96 -7.74
CA GLU A 337 -16.38 -4.36 -7.00
C GLU A 337 -16.38 -3.83 -5.56
N ASP A 338 -15.21 -3.76 -4.95
CA ASP A 338 -15.00 -3.36 -3.56
C ASP A 338 -14.88 -1.85 -3.39
N TRP A 339 -14.70 -1.09 -4.47
CA TRP A 339 -14.66 0.38 -4.47
C TRP A 339 -15.91 0.98 -3.82
N ARG A 340 -17.04 0.33 -3.98
CA ARG A 340 -18.28 0.68 -3.32
C ARG A 340 -18.21 0.64 -1.80
N ILE A 341 -17.43 -0.30 -1.23
CA ILE A 341 -17.24 -0.43 0.22
C ILE A 341 -16.51 0.79 0.76
N LEU A 342 -15.50 1.26 0.04
CA LEU A 342 -14.63 2.35 0.44
C LEU A 342 -15.23 3.72 0.09
N ASN A 343 -15.85 3.87 -1.08
CA ASN A 343 -16.21 5.16 -1.66
C ASN A 343 -17.70 5.31 -2.01
N GLY A 344 -18.51 4.29 -1.78
CA GLY A 344 -19.97 4.34 -1.95
C GLY A 344 -20.49 4.06 -3.37
N PHE A 345 -19.62 3.78 -4.37
CA PHE A 345 -20.01 3.41 -5.73
C PHE A 345 -19.11 2.30 -6.28
N SER A 346 -19.64 1.52 -7.22
CA SER A 346 -18.93 0.46 -7.95
C SER A 346 -18.73 0.91 -9.39
N GLU A 347 -17.53 0.71 -9.93
CA GLU A 347 -17.15 1.12 -11.29
C GLU A 347 -16.96 -0.06 -12.25
N GLY A 348 -17.49 -1.24 -11.97
CA GLY A 348 -17.41 -2.38 -12.87
C GLY A 348 -16.82 -3.63 -12.26
N HIS A 349 -16.04 -4.37 -13.04
CA HIS A 349 -15.48 -5.67 -12.66
C HIS A 349 -13.96 -5.64 -12.72
N SER A 350 -13.33 -6.17 -11.67
CA SER A 350 -11.89 -6.42 -11.66
C SER A 350 -11.54 -7.63 -12.52
N PHE A 351 -10.26 -7.72 -12.92
CA PHE A 351 -9.80 -8.89 -13.68
C PHE A 351 -9.94 -10.19 -12.89
N PHE A 352 -9.60 -10.18 -11.59
CA PHE A 352 -9.72 -11.34 -10.70
C PHE A 352 -11.13 -11.46 -10.12
N ASP A 353 -12.11 -11.55 -11.02
CA ASP A 353 -13.52 -11.79 -10.73
C ASP A 353 -14.01 -13.04 -11.49
N VAL A 354 -14.67 -13.95 -10.77
CA VAL A 354 -15.21 -15.21 -11.32
C VAL A 354 -16.24 -14.99 -12.44
N GLU A 355 -16.91 -13.84 -12.47
CA GLU A 355 -17.85 -13.50 -13.55
C GLU A 355 -17.15 -13.35 -14.91
N GLY A 356 -15.83 -13.13 -14.92
CA GLY A 356 -15.02 -13.02 -16.14
C GLY A 356 -15.41 -11.83 -17.01
N LYS A 357 -15.59 -10.66 -16.39
CA LYS A 357 -15.98 -9.42 -17.04
C LYS A 357 -14.92 -8.33 -16.93
N GLY A 358 -13.83 -8.57 -16.19
CA GLY A 358 -12.73 -7.63 -16.06
C GLY A 358 -11.79 -7.64 -17.26
N ASN A 359 -10.88 -6.69 -17.31
CA ASN A 359 -10.00 -6.47 -18.45
C ASN A 359 -8.56 -6.24 -18.02
N ILE A 360 -7.68 -7.22 -18.25
CA ILE A 360 -6.25 -7.13 -17.90
C ILE A 360 -5.52 -6.03 -18.70
N SER A 361 -5.99 -5.69 -19.91
CA SER A 361 -5.34 -4.66 -20.72
C SER A 361 -5.42 -3.26 -20.09
N GLU A 362 -6.44 -2.98 -19.25
CA GLU A 362 -6.54 -1.73 -18.50
C GLU A 362 -5.43 -1.59 -17.47
N PHE A 363 -5.16 -2.67 -16.72
CA PHE A 363 -4.02 -2.72 -15.81
C PHE A 363 -2.69 -2.54 -16.57
N LEU A 364 -2.47 -3.31 -17.64
CA LEU A 364 -1.22 -3.26 -18.40
C LEU A 364 -0.98 -1.90 -19.05
N ALA A 365 -2.02 -1.21 -19.49
CA ALA A 365 -1.91 0.14 -20.04
C ALA A 365 -1.35 1.16 -19.04
N ASN A 366 -1.63 0.97 -17.76
CA ASN A 366 -1.10 1.80 -16.68
C ASN A 366 0.25 1.29 -16.14
N TYR A 367 0.40 -0.02 -15.97
CA TYR A 367 1.57 -0.64 -15.35
C TYR A 367 2.80 -0.68 -16.25
N MET A 368 2.65 -1.07 -17.53
CA MET A 368 3.79 -1.31 -18.41
C MET A 368 4.67 -0.08 -18.67
N PRO A 369 4.11 1.14 -18.91
CA PRO A 369 4.94 2.33 -19.02
C PRO A 369 5.77 2.61 -17.77
N GLN A 370 5.20 2.40 -16.58
CA GLN A 370 5.89 2.57 -15.29
C GLN A 370 6.98 1.52 -15.12
N TYR A 371 6.66 0.25 -15.37
CA TYR A 371 7.61 -0.86 -15.28
C TYR A 371 8.81 -0.66 -16.21
N GLU A 372 8.58 -0.35 -17.48
CA GLU A 372 9.67 -0.15 -18.45
C GLU A 372 10.58 1.06 -18.09
N ALA A 373 10.02 2.09 -17.48
CA ALA A 373 10.77 3.27 -17.08
C ALA A 373 11.60 3.07 -15.78
N THR A 374 11.27 2.03 -14.98
CA THR A 374 11.80 1.91 -13.61
C THR A 374 12.40 0.55 -13.25
N LYS A 375 12.27 -0.46 -14.10
CA LYS A 375 12.69 -1.85 -13.81
C LYS A 375 14.18 -2.02 -13.44
N ASP A 376 15.02 -1.07 -13.81
CA ASP A 376 16.45 -1.00 -13.50
C ASP A 376 16.80 -0.02 -12.36
N LYS A 377 15.82 0.70 -11.83
CA LYS A 377 16.00 1.73 -10.79
C LYS A 377 15.50 1.29 -9.42
N GLY A 378 14.43 0.54 -9.37
CA GLY A 378 13.77 0.08 -8.16
C GLY A 378 12.60 -0.85 -8.48
N TYR A 379 11.76 -1.11 -7.48
CA TYR A 379 10.65 -2.06 -7.63
C TYR A 379 9.29 -1.39 -7.50
N ILE A 380 8.39 -1.73 -8.42
CA ILE A 380 6.97 -1.45 -8.26
C ILE A 380 6.38 -2.57 -7.39
N CYS A 381 5.72 -2.21 -6.29
CA CYS A 381 4.99 -3.14 -5.46
C CYS A 381 3.50 -3.13 -5.79
N LEU A 382 2.95 -4.29 -6.11
CA LEU A 382 1.52 -4.55 -6.14
C LEU A 382 1.15 -5.22 -4.81
N PRO A 383 0.66 -4.47 -3.79
CA PRO A 383 0.42 -5.06 -2.47
C PRO A 383 -0.67 -6.12 -2.53
N LEU A 384 -0.45 -7.24 -1.85
CA LEU A 384 -1.47 -8.27 -1.65
C LEU A 384 -2.36 -7.89 -0.46
N GLY A 385 -3.06 -6.76 -0.61
CA GLY A 385 -3.86 -6.10 0.40
C GLY A 385 -3.05 -5.17 1.32
N ASN A 386 -3.75 -4.27 2.00
CA ASN A 386 -3.21 -3.41 3.05
C ASN A 386 -4.33 -2.96 4.01
N HIS A 387 -3.99 -2.12 4.98
CA HIS A 387 -4.91 -1.62 6.01
C HIS A 387 -5.87 -0.51 5.52
N ASP A 388 -5.69 0.00 4.31
CA ASP A 388 -6.49 1.07 3.71
C ASP A 388 -7.48 0.59 2.66
N ASN A 389 -7.26 -0.61 2.13
CA ASN A 389 -8.11 -1.23 1.12
C ASN A 389 -9.01 -2.32 1.72
N ALA A 390 -10.07 -2.67 1.02
CA ALA A 390 -10.83 -3.86 1.33
C ALA A 390 -9.93 -5.10 1.24
N ARG A 391 -10.18 -6.10 2.10
CA ARG A 391 -9.42 -7.36 2.05
C ARG A 391 -9.61 -8.06 0.71
N LEU A 392 -8.54 -8.55 0.12
CA LEU A 392 -8.59 -9.28 -1.16
C LEU A 392 -9.51 -10.50 -1.12
N CYS A 393 -9.65 -11.11 0.06
CA CYS A 393 -10.51 -12.27 0.26
C CYS A 393 -12.01 -11.93 0.33
N ASN A 394 -12.38 -10.65 0.21
CA ASN A 394 -13.78 -10.24 0.21
C ASN A 394 -14.50 -10.82 -1.02
N ASN A 395 -15.62 -11.52 -0.79
CA ASN A 395 -16.41 -12.17 -1.83
C ASN A 395 -15.65 -13.16 -2.74
N ARG A 396 -14.49 -13.64 -2.32
CA ARG A 396 -13.64 -14.59 -3.05
C ARG A 396 -13.50 -15.91 -2.29
N SER A 397 -13.44 -17.00 -3.03
CA SER A 397 -13.12 -18.34 -2.51
C SER A 397 -11.61 -18.49 -2.32
N ASP A 398 -11.20 -19.58 -1.66
CA ASP A 398 -9.78 -19.92 -1.54
C ASP A 398 -9.15 -20.17 -2.92
N LYS A 399 -9.91 -20.70 -3.89
CA LYS A 399 -9.42 -20.89 -5.27
C LYS A 399 -9.17 -19.57 -5.99
N ASP A 400 -10.05 -18.57 -5.81
CA ASP A 400 -9.82 -17.22 -6.34
C ASP A 400 -8.55 -16.61 -5.74
N MET A 401 -8.35 -16.81 -4.43
CA MET A 401 -7.15 -16.32 -3.74
C MET A 401 -5.88 -17.02 -4.22
N GLU A 402 -5.92 -18.32 -4.53
CA GLU A 402 -4.78 -19.02 -5.13
C GLU A 402 -4.38 -18.41 -6.47
N ILE A 403 -5.35 -18.07 -7.33
CA ILE A 403 -5.07 -17.45 -8.63
C ILE A 403 -4.48 -16.04 -8.44
N ILE A 404 -5.00 -15.27 -7.48
CA ILE A 404 -4.45 -13.97 -7.09
C ILE A 404 -3.01 -14.12 -6.59
N TYR A 405 -2.74 -15.14 -5.76
CA TYR A 405 -1.39 -15.38 -5.25
C TYR A 405 -0.45 -15.91 -6.33
N ALA A 406 -0.93 -16.74 -7.25
CA ALA A 406 -0.15 -17.11 -8.43
C ALA A 406 0.28 -15.89 -9.23
N PHE A 407 -0.58 -14.88 -9.39
CA PHE A 407 -0.22 -13.59 -9.95
C PHE A 407 0.76 -12.82 -9.06
N GLY A 408 0.38 -12.50 -7.82
CA GLY A 408 1.12 -11.60 -6.94
C GLY A 408 2.53 -12.07 -6.62
N PHE A 409 2.73 -13.40 -6.42
CA PHE A 409 4.05 -13.97 -6.17
C PHE A 409 4.87 -14.26 -7.42
N THR A 410 4.31 -14.08 -8.61
CA THR A 410 5.06 -14.25 -9.87
C THR A 410 5.27 -12.94 -10.63
N MET A 411 4.58 -11.85 -10.27
CA MET A 411 4.87 -10.52 -10.83
C MET A 411 6.26 -10.03 -10.39
N PRO A 412 6.92 -9.16 -11.19
CA PRO A 412 8.16 -8.51 -10.76
C PRO A 412 7.92 -7.55 -9.59
N GLY A 413 8.99 -7.16 -8.92
CA GLY A 413 8.92 -6.29 -7.74
C GLY A 413 8.76 -7.07 -6.44
N ILE A 414 8.66 -6.38 -5.33
CA ILE A 414 8.61 -6.96 -3.98
C ILE A 414 7.16 -7.18 -3.55
N PRO A 415 6.72 -8.42 -3.26
CA PRO A 415 5.40 -8.68 -2.71
C PRO A 415 5.30 -8.24 -1.24
N PHE A 416 4.20 -7.57 -0.90
CA PHE A 416 3.79 -7.27 0.47
C PHE A 416 2.47 -7.97 0.77
N ILE A 417 2.43 -8.80 1.81
CA ILE A 417 1.25 -9.52 2.25
C ILE A 417 0.69 -8.84 3.50
N TYR A 418 -0.58 -8.49 3.48
CA TYR A 418 -1.25 -7.95 4.66
C TYR A 418 -1.68 -9.07 5.59
N TYR A 419 -1.43 -8.94 6.91
CA TYR A 419 -1.75 -9.97 7.91
C TYR A 419 -3.19 -10.49 7.76
N GLY A 420 -3.34 -11.80 7.87
CA GLY A 420 -4.63 -12.49 7.76
C GLY A 420 -5.09 -12.77 6.34
N ASN A 421 -4.50 -12.15 5.30
CA ASN A 421 -4.83 -12.50 3.92
C ASN A 421 -4.33 -13.91 3.57
N GLU A 422 -3.21 -14.34 4.17
CA GLU A 422 -2.64 -15.69 4.00
C GLU A 422 -3.56 -16.81 4.50
N ILE A 423 -4.50 -16.50 5.39
CA ILE A 423 -5.52 -17.45 5.87
C ILE A 423 -6.92 -17.14 5.33
N GLY A 424 -7.06 -16.15 4.46
CA GLY A 424 -8.35 -15.82 3.84
C GLY A 424 -9.31 -15.05 4.73
N MET A 425 -8.84 -14.21 5.67
CA MET A 425 -9.68 -13.34 6.50
C MET A 425 -10.55 -12.45 5.62
N LYS A 426 -11.85 -12.37 5.95
CA LYS A 426 -12.84 -11.63 5.17
C LYS A 426 -12.90 -10.15 5.57
N GLN A 427 -13.36 -9.32 4.64
CA GLN A 427 -13.78 -7.95 4.93
C GLN A 427 -15.01 -7.99 5.84
N MET A 428 -14.95 -7.30 6.96
CA MET A 428 -16.09 -7.22 7.88
C MET A 428 -17.03 -6.06 7.55
N PRO A 429 -18.30 -6.10 7.98
CA PRO A 429 -19.28 -5.09 7.62
C PRO A 429 -18.88 -3.68 8.05
N THR A 430 -19.15 -2.67 7.22
CA THR A 430 -18.90 -1.25 7.49
C THR A 430 -19.84 -0.63 8.54
N THR A 431 -20.84 -1.39 8.98
CA THR A 431 -21.80 -0.98 10.02
C THR A 431 -21.24 -1.04 11.44
N TRP A 432 -20.05 -1.58 11.61
CA TRP A 432 -19.39 -1.63 12.92
C TRP A 432 -19.09 -0.25 13.48
N PRO A 433 -19.04 -0.09 14.81
CA PRO A 433 -18.73 1.18 15.42
C PRO A 433 -17.42 1.73 14.86
N GLN A 434 -17.40 3.02 14.61
CA GLN A 434 -16.16 3.70 14.28
C GLN A 434 -15.30 3.76 15.56
N VAL A 435 -14.08 3.28 15.46
CA VAL A 435 -13.07 3.41 16.50
C VAL A 435 -12.08 4.48 16.04
N GLU A 436 -11.73 5.39 16.94
CA GLU A 436 -10.62 6.32 16.71
C GLU A 436 -10.67 7.03 15.36
N GLY A 437 -11.63 7.92 15.15
CA GLY A 437 -11.70 8.87 14.03
C GLY A 437 -11.66 8.31 12.61
N ALA A 438 -11.10 7.13 12.45
CA ALA A 438 -10.80 6.55 11.16
C ALA A 438 -12.02 6.43 10.23
N TYR A 439 -11.77 6.51 8.95
CA TYR A 439 -12.76 6.29 7.93
C TYR A 439 -13.40 4.90 8.07
N LYS A 440 -14.70 4.86 8.41
CA LYS A 440 -15.43 3.63 8.79
C LYS A 440 -15.18 2.40 7.91
N PRO A 441 -15.17 2.50 6.56
CA PRO A 441 -14.94 1.35 5.71
C PRO A 441 -13.62 0.62 5.96
N ARG A 442 -12.56 1.30 6.38
CA ARG A 442 -11.25 0.70 6.65
C ARG A 442 -11.27 -0.27 7.83
N ASN A 443 -12.12 -0.04 8.84
CA ASN A 443 -12.19 -0.91 10.03
C ASN A 443 -12.48 -2.37 9.69
N GLY A 444 -13.24 -2.63 8.62
CA GLY A 444 -13.54 -3.98 8.17
C GLY A 444 -12.32 -4.80 7.71
N ALA A 445 -11.24 -4.12 7.27
CA ALA A 445 -9.98 -4.75 6.92
C ALA A 445 -9.01 -4.87 8.11
N ARG A 446 -9.21 -4.10 9.18
CA ARG A 446 -8.30 -3.97 10.33
C ARG A 446 -8.66 -4.85 11.52
N THR A 447 -9.48 -5.88 11.31
CA THR A 447 -10.02 -6.76 12.35
C THR A 447 -8.94 -7.65 12.98
N PRO A 448 -9.16 -8.14 14.24
CA PRO A 448 -8.19 -8.99 14.92
C PRO A 448 -7.78 -10.22 14.12
N MET A 449 -6.46 -10.52 14.14
CA MET A 449 -5.92 -11.73 13.54
C MET A 449 -6.52 -12.98 14.18
N GLN A 450 -6.77 -13.99 13.36
CA GLN A 450 -7.51 -15.20 13.75
C GLN A 450 -6.53 -16.37 13.93
N TRP A 451 -6.09 -16.60 15.17
CA TRP A 451 -5.07 -17.59 15.51
C TRP A 451 -5.64 -18.98 15.73
N THR A 452 -6.78 -19.07 16.41
CA THR A 452 -7.42 -20.35 16.79
C THR A 452 -8.93 -20.23 16.74
N ALA A 453 -9.64 -21.36 16.84
CA ALA A 453 -11.10 -21.37 16.98
C ALA A 453 -11.58 -21.03 18.42
N GLY A 454 -10.68 -20.63 19.31
CA GLY A 454 -11.00 -20.34 20.72
C GLY A 454 -11.60 -18.95 20.96
N LYS A 455 -11.59 -18.52 22.21
CA LYS A 455 -12.09 -17.21 22.64
C LYS A 455 -11.40 -16.10 21.82
N ASN A 456 -12.21 -15.14 21.31
CA ASN A 456 -11.76 -14.04 20.47
C ASN A 456 -10.87 -14.50 19.29
N LEU A 457 -11.13 -15.68 18.77
CA LEU A 457 -10.31 -16.33 17.73
C LEU A 457 -8.82 -16.42 18.09
N GLY A 458 -8.50 -16.47 19.38
CA GLY A 458 -7.13 -16.55 19.89
C GLY A 458 -6.34 -15.26 19.84
N PHE A 459 -6.95 -14.14 19.48
CA PHE A 459 -6.31 -12.82 19.45
C PHE A 459 -6.02 -12.28 20.87
N SER A 460 -6.98 -12.40 21.78
CA SER A 460 -6.95 -11.79 23.12
C SER A 460 -7.66 -12.65 24.15
N THR A 461 -7.19 -12.57 25.41
CA THR A 461 -7.86 -13.14 26.58
C THR A 461 -8.89 -12.19 27.20
N ALA A 462 -8.96 -10.93 26.75
CA ALA A 462 -9.93 -9.92 27.19
C ALA A 462 -11.38 -10.37 27.01
N SER A 463 -12.32 -9.71 27.66
CA SER A 463 -13.74 -9.84 27.33
C SER A 463 -14.03 -9.19 25.96
N ALA A 464 -15.04 -9.70 25.25
CA ALA A 464 -15.30 -9.27 23.87
C ALA A 464 -15.61 -7.76 23.74
N GLU A 465 -16.20 -7.16 24.76
CA GLU A 465 -16.52 -5.73 24.81
C GLU A 465 -15.29 -4.81 25.00
N LYS A 466 -14.15 -5.39 25.37
CA LYS A 466 -12.88 -4.65 25.49
C LYS A 466 -12.05 -4.67 24.22
N LEU A 467 -12.40 -5.52 23.25
CA LEU A 467 -11.64 -5.60 22.01
C LEU A 467 -11.70 -4.28 21.25
N TYR A 468 -10.56 -3.82 20.76
CA TYR A 468 -10.43 -2.62 19.92
C TYR A 468 -11.37 -2.67 18.70
N LEU A 469 -11.41 -3.81 18.02
CA LEU A 469 -12.39 -4.14 16.97
C LEU A 469 -12.95 -5.55 17.25
N PRO A 470 -14.21 -5.80 16.89
CA PRO A 470 -14.80 -7.13 17.03
C PRO A 470 -14.07 -8.18 16.17
N VAL A 471 -14.13 -9.43 16.60
CA VAL A 471 -13.69 -10.56 15.78
C VAL A 471 -14.78 -11.04 14.83
N ASP A 472 -14.40 -11.79 13.80
CA ASP A 472 -15.35 -12.50 12.94
C ASP A 472 -16.12 -13.54 13.77
N THR A 473 -17.45 -13.46 13.77
CA THR A 473 -18.34 -14.37 14.50
C THR A 473 -18.87 -15.52 13.65
N ALA A 474 -18.43 -15.63 12.40
CA ALA A 474 -18.85 -16.71 11.52
C ALA A 474 -18.38 -18.07 12.08
N LYS A 475 -19.25 -19.09 12.03
CA LYS A 475 -18.94 -20.42 12.54
C LYS A 475 -17.70 -21.05 11.87
N ASN A 476 -17.44 -20.67 10.63
CA ASN A 476 -16.32 -21.14 9.81
C ASN A 476 -15.27 -20.05 9.58
N ALA A 477 -15.13 -19.09 10.50
CA ALA A 477 -14.10 -18.08 10.43
C ALA A 477 -12.72 -18.74 10.26
N PRO A 478 -11.92 -18.34 9.26
CA PRO A 478 -10.63 -18.95 9.02
C PRO A 478 -9.68 -18.67 10.19
N ASN A 479 -8.81 -19.61 10.53
CA ASN A 479 -7.82 -19.39 11.57
C ASN A 479 -6.52 -20.18 11.31
N VAL A 480 -5.43 -19.68 11.85
CA VAL A 480 -4.09 -20.25 11.66
C VAL A 480 -4.04 -21.71 12.07
N ALA A 481 -4.46 -22.04 13.31
CA ALA A 481 -4.32 -23.40 13.85
C ALA A 481 -5.02 -24.47 13.01
N THR A 482 -6.21 -24.16 12.50
CA THR A 482 -6.94 -25.09 11.63
C THR A 482 -6.22 -25.25 10.28
N GLN A 483 -5.74 -24.15 9.71
CA GLN A 483 -5.10 -24.18 8.39
C GLN A 483 -3.69 -24.76 8.42
N GLU A 484 -2.95 -24.66 9.52
CA GLU A 484 -1.65 -25.32 9.67
C GLU A 484 -1.77 -26.85 9.61
N ALA A 485 -2.87 -27.39 10.15
CA ALA A 485 -3.14 -28.81 10.14
C ALA A 485 -3.60 -29.35 8.77
N GLU A 486 -4.05 -28.48 7.85
CA GLU A 486 -4.60 -28.86 6.54
C GLU A 486 -3.56 -28.58 5.43
N PRO A 487 -2.93 -29.63 4.83
CA PRO A 487 -1.86 -29.43 3.84
C PRO A 487 -2.27 -28.64 2.58
N GLN A 488 -3.55 -28.61 2.26
CA GLN A 488 -4.08 -27.90 1.09
C GLN A 488 -4.77 -26.58 1.45
N SER A 489 -4.62 -26.11 2.69
CA SER A 489 -5.16 -24.82 3.12
C SER A 489 -4.53 -23.65 2.36
N LEU A 490 -5.23 -22.52 2.34
CA LEU A 490 -4.72 -21.28 1.74
C LEU A 490 -3.38 -20.86 2.37
N LEU A 491 -3.23 -20.99 3.70
CA LEU A 491 -1.99 -20.73 4.42
C LEU A 491 -0.81 -21.55 3.86
N ASN A 492 -0.99 -22.87 3.75
CA ASN A 492 0.09 -23.75 3.28
C ASN A 492 0.37 -23.56 1.79
N ARG A 493 -0.61 -23.16 1.00
CA ARG A 493 -0.41 -22.75 -0.41
C ARG A 493 0.33 -21.41 -0.52
N THR A 494 0.02 -20.45 0.34
CA THR A 494 0.77 -19.19 0.42
C THR A 494 2.25 -19.44 0.71
N ARG A 495 2.57 -20.30 1.69
CA ARG A 495 3.94 -20.74 1.98
C ARG A 495 4.64 -21.35 0.75
N LYS A 496 3.94 -22.18 -0.01
CA LYS A 496 4.46 -22.77 -1.25
C LYS A 496 4.78 -21.72 -2.33
N PHE A 497 3.93 -20.72 -2.49
CA PHE A 497 4.20 -19.62 -3.43
C PHE A 497 5.41 -18.80 -3.03
N ILE A 498 5.56 -18.47 -1.75
CA ILE A 498 6.73 -17.77 -1.22
C ILE A 498 8.00 -18.60 -1.45
N GLN A 499 7.96 -19.89 -1.10
CA GLN A 499 9.07 -20.80 -1.35
C GLN A 499 9.43 -20.90 -2.84
N LEU A 500 8.42 -21.04 -3.73
CA LEU A 500 8.64 -21.08 -5.17
C LEU A 500 9.35 -19.80 -5.65
N ARG A 501 8.90 -18.63 -5.17
CA ARG A 501 9.52 -17.35 -5.52
C ARG A 501 10.99 -17.29 -5.14
N HIS A 502 11.37 -17.81 -3.97
CA HIS A 502 12.76 -17.83 -3.52
C HIS A 502 13.63 -18.87 -4.25
N THR A 503 13.04 -19.95 -4.72
CA THR A 503 13.80 -21.07 -5.31
C THR A 503 13.86 -21.08 -6.83
N GLU A 504 12.92 -20.39 -7.52
CA GLU A 504 12.90 -20.32 -8.98
C GLU A 504 13.54 -19.00 -9.48
N PRO A 505 14.71 -19.04 -10.10
CA PRO A 505 15.42 -17.84 -10.53
C PRO A 505 14.61 -16.93 -11.47
N ALA A 506 13.73 -17.51 -12.30
CA ALA A 506 12.86 -16.74 -13.18
C ALA A 506 11.80 -15.92 -12.43
N LEU A 507 11.56 -16.20 -11.15
CA LEU A 507 10.59 -15.48 -10.32
C LEU A 507 11.25 -14.45 -9.38
N ALA A 508 12.56 -14.26 -9.48
CA ALA A 508 13.25 -13.20 -8.73
C ALA A 508 12.60 -11.83 -8.94
N ASN A 509 12.66 -10.95 -7.95
CA ASN A 509 12.01 -9.63 -7.98
C ASN A 509 12.39 -8.81 -9.21
N TYR A 510 13.64 -8.93 -9.65
CA TYR A 510 14.25 -8.24 -10.80
C TYR A 510 14.13 -9.00 -12.13
N ALA A 511 13.60 -10.23 -12.13
CA ALA A 511 13.49 -11.04 -13.35
C ALA A 511 12.57 -10.36 -14.38
N GLU A 512 12.90 -10.52 -15.65
CA GLU A 512 12.17 -9.93 -16.77
C GLU A 512 10.69 -10.35 -16.76
N PHE A 513 9.80 -9.44 -17.14
CA PHE A 513 8.37 -9.66 -17.25
C PHE A 513 7.91 -9.35 -18.68
N VAL A 514 7.30 -10.34 -19.33
CA VAL A 514 6.85 -10.24 -20.73
C VAL A 514 5.43 -10.77 -20.84
N PRO A 515 4.40 -9.92 -20.98
CA PRO A 515 3.06 -10.36 -21.34
C PRO A 515 3.06 -11.04 -22.71
N LEU A 516 2.43 -12.22 -22.81
CA LEU A 516 2.36 -13.02 -24.02
C LEU A 516 0.94 -13.09 -24.60
N TYR A 517 -0.08 -13.10 -23.73
CA TYR A 517 -1.48 -13.04 -24.10
C TYR A 517 -2.25 -12.19 -23.10
N ALA A 518 -2.76 -11.06 -23.56
CA ALA A 518 -3.48 -10.07 -22.76
C ALA A 518 -4.48 -9.31 -23.64
N GLU A 519 -5.34 -10.05 -24.32
CA GLU A 519 -6.33 -9.48 -25.22
C GLU A 519 -7.40 -8.71 -24.44
N LYS A 520 -7.90 -7.64 -25.06
CA LYS A 520 -8.97 -6.82 -24.47
C LYS A 520 -10.22 -7.67 -24.24
N ASP A 521 -10.83 -7.51 -23.04
CA ASP A 521 -12.06 -8.19 -22.62
C ASP A 521 -11.98 -9.72 -22.78
N SER A 522 -10.78 -10.30 -22.59
CA SER A 522 -10.53 -11.71 -22.83
C SER A 522 -9.72 -12.36 -21.70
N TYR A 523 -9.83 -13.67 -21.62
CA TYR A 523 -9.10 -14.57 -20.71
C TYR A 523 -8.47 -15.71 -21.54
N PRO A 524 -7.39 -16.35 -21.05
CA PRO A 524 -6.66 -16.09 -19.80
C PRO A 524 -5.70 -14.90 -19.93
N PHE A 525 -5.05 -14.50 -18.84
CA PHE A 525 -3.82 -13.72 -18.89
C PHE A 525 -2.61 -14.67 -18.92
N VAL A 526 -1.70 -14.48 -19.86
CA VAL A 526 -0.46 -15.26 -19.95
C VAL A 526 0.74 -14.34 -20.06
N TYR A 527 1.78 -14.62 -19.26
CA TYR A 527 3.04 -13.91 -19.33
C TYR A 527 4.22 -14.84 -19.04
N ALA A 528 5.40 -14.41 -19.48
CA ALA A 528 6.67 -15.03 -19.13
C ALA A 528 7.38 -14.23 -18.04
N ARG A 529 8.10 -14.96 -17.17
CA ARG A 529 9.17 -14.45 -16.33
C ARG A 529 10.46 -15.11 -16.76
N ALA A 530 11.54 -14.32 -16.85
CA ALA A 530 12.81 -14.84 -17.32
C ALA A 530 14.01 -14.26 -16.57
N ASN A 531 15.02 -15.10 -16.31
CA ASN A 531 16.32 -14.71 -15.76
C ASN A 531 17.38 -15.60 -16.38
N GLY A 532 18.14 -15.07 -17.34
CA GLY A 532 18.98 -15.87 -18.21
C GLY A 532 18.16 -16.93 -18.93
N ASN A 533 18.61 -18.16 -18.91
CA ASN A 533 17.93 -19.30 -19.52
C ASN A 533 16.79 -19.89 -18.66
N ASN A 534 16.57 -19.40 -17.43
CA ASN A 534 15.42 -19.83 -16.64
C ASN A 534 14.19 -19.06 -17.11
N ILE A 535 13.21 -19.77 -17.67
CA ILE A 535 11.98 -19.16 -18.20
C ILE A 535 10.79 -19.92 -17.60
N VAL A 536 9.86 -19.14 -17.06
CA VAL A 536 8.61 -19.62 -16.50
C VAL A 536 7.45 -18.93 -17.21
N LEU A 537 6.47 -19.71 -17.64
CA LEU A 537 5.18 -19.20 -18.12
C LEU A 537 4.17 -19.25 -16.97
N VAL A 538 3.45 -18.16 -16.80
CA VAL A 538 2.35 -18.05 -15.85
C VAL A 538 1.06 -17.85 -16.63
N MET A 539 0.09 -18.72 -16.41
CA MET A 539 -1.20 -18.73 -17.07
C MET A 539 -2.30 -18.59 -16.03
N LEU A 540 -3.20 -17.63 -16.17
CA LEU A 540 -4.21 -17.28 -15.17
C LEU A 540 -5.59 -17.16 -15.82
N ASN A 541 -6.51 -18.01 -15.43
CA ASN A 541 -7.93 -17.90 -15.79
C ASN A 541 -8.79 -17.75 -14.52
N PRO A 542 -8.98 -16.52 -14.00
CA PRO A 542 -9.88 -16.29 -12.86
C PRO A 542 -11.36 -16.44 -13.21
N SER A 543 -11.74 -16.37 -14.50
CA SER A 543 -13.14 -16.51 -14.90
C SER A 543 -13.70 -17.89 -14.60
N GLY A 544 -15.00 -17.99 -14.34
CA GLY A 544 -15.70 -19.27 -14.12
C GLY A 544 -15.91 -20.10 -15.38
N LYS A 545 -15.33 -19.74 -16.55
CA LYS A 545 -15.54 -20.38 -17.84
C LYS A 545 -14.25 -21.00 -18.36
N GLU A 546 -14.40 -22.09 -19.12
CA GLU A 546 -13.29 -22.63 -19.92
C GLU A 546 -12.91 -21.61 -21.01
N VAL A 547 -11.61 -21.41 -21.19
CA VAL A 547 -11.05 -20.48 -22.17
C VAL A 547 -9.87 -21.12 -22.91
N SER A 548 -9.63 -20.67 -24.15
CA SER A 548 -8.46 -21.09 -24.94
C SER A 548 -7.69 -19.87 -25.43
N ALA A 549 -6.37 -19.95 -25.33
CA ALA A 549 -5.47 -18.93 -25.86
C ALA A 549 -4.38 -19.56 -26.71
N THR A 550 -4.01 -18.86 -27.78
CA THR A 550 -2.86 -19.21 -28.60
C THR A 550 -1.90 -18.03 -28.65
N PHE A 551 -0.65 -18.24 -28.27
CA PHE A 551 0.37 -17.22 -28.19
C PHE A 551 1.74 -17.74 -28.63
N ASN A 552 2.66 -16.85 -28.93
CA ASN A 552 4.02 -17.20 -29.31
C ASN A 552 4.96 -17.06 -28.11
N VAL A 553 5.84 -18.05 -27.96
CA VAL A 553 6.97 -18.02 -27.03
C VAL A 553 8.23 -17.94 -27.90
N ASN A 554 8.83 -16.74 -27.97
CA ASN A 554 9.92 -16.45 -28.90
C ASN A 554 11.29 -17.00 -28.46
N VAL A 555 11.29 -18.13 -27.75
CA VAL A 555 12.47 -18.88 -27.33
C VAL A 555 12.26 -20.37 -27.61
N PRO A 556 13.28 -21.10 -28.06
CA PRO A 556 13.15 -22.54 -28.26
C PRO A 556 13.02 -23.26 -26.93
N PHE A 557 12.15 -24.25 -26.87
CA PHE A 557 12.03 -25.18 -25.75
C PHE A 557 11.60 -26.57 -26.22
N SER A 558 12.02 -27.60 -25.51
CA SER A 558 11.76 -28.99 -25.87
C SER A 558 10.63 -29.63 -25.05
N ALA A 559 10.40 -29.15 -23.85
CA ALA A 559 9.40 -29.67 -22.93
C ALA A 559 8.97 -28.61 -21.91
N THR A 560 7.95 -28.92 -21.13
CA THR A 560 7.46 -28.09 -20.04
C THR A 560 7.35 -28.90 -18.74
N THR A 561 7.58 -28.25 -17.61
CA THR A 561 7.37 -28.85 -16.28
C THR A 561 6.43 -27.97 -15.46
N LEU A 562 5.34 -28.54 -14.96
CA LEU A 562 4.44 -27.85 -14.04
C LEU A 562 5.14 -27.68 -12.68
N LEU A 563 5.30 -26.43 -12.24
CA LEU A 563 5.84 -26.09 -10.94
C LEU A 563 4.74 -26.04 -9.87
N VAL A 564 3.67 -25.32 -10.15
CA VAL A 564 2.50 -25.18 -9.27
C VAL A 564 1.26 -24.88 -10.13
N GLY A 565 0.11 -25.39 -9.73
CA GLY A 565 -1.18 -25.08 -10.34
C GLY A 565 -1.93 -26.31 -10.83
N ASP A 566 -2.86 -26.06 -11.74
CA ASP A 566 -3.76 -27.05 -12.30
C ASP A 566 -3.14 -27.68 -13.55
N THR A 567 -3.52 -28.94 -13.83
CA THR A 567 -3.14 -29.63 -15.06
C THR A 567 -4.25 -29.45 -16.11
N PHE A 568 -3.91 -28.97 -17.29
CA PHE A 568 -4.84 -28.83 -18.42
C PHE A 568 -4.10 -29.05 -19.75
N ASN A 569 -4.84 -28.99 -20.85
CA ASN A 569 -4.28 -29.26 -22.17
C ASN A 569 -3.39 -28.10 -22.65
N ILE A 570 -2.10 -28.37 -22.81
CA ILE A 570 -1.12 -27.44 -23.39
C ILE A 570 -0.50 -28.15 -24.60
N GLN A 571 -0.66 -27.57 -25.78
CA GLN A 571 -0.06 -28.05 -27.02
C GLN A 571 0.94 -27.01 -27.51
N HIS A 572 2.07 -27.46 -28.02
CA HIS A 572 3.03 -26.57 -28.66
C HIS A 572 3.48 -27.13 -30.00
N ASN A 573 3.69 -26.23 -30.93
CA ASN A 573 4.31 -26.52 -32.22
C ASN A 573 5.34 -25.42 -32.45
N GLU A 574 6.62 -25.81 -32.37
CA GLU A 574 7.74 -24.84 -32.34
C GLU A 574 7.49 -23.81 -31.22
N ASN A 575 7.46 -22.53 -31.58
CA ASN A 575 7.27 -21.42 -30.63
C ASN A 575 5.80 -21.07 -30.37
N LYS A 576 4.88 -21.75 -31.01
CA LYS A 576 3.44 -21.48 -30.82
C LYS A 576 2.84 -22.40 -29.79
N VAL A 577 2.27 -21.83 -28.75
CA VAL A 577 1.62 -22.55 -27.64
C VAL A 577 0.12 -22.29 -27.70
N THR A 578 -0.67 -23.35 -27.56
CA THR A 578 -2.11 -23.29 -27.36
C THR A 578 -2.46 -23.93 -26.03
N ALA A 579 -3.11 -23.19 -25.15
CA ALA A 579 -3.57 -23.67 -23.85
C ALA A 579 -5.10 -23.58 -23.75
N THR A 580 -5.74 -24.67 -23.32
CA THR A 580 -7.18 -24.70 -22.99
C THR A 580 -7.30 -24.88 -21.50
N MET A 581 -7.79 -23.85 -20.81
CA MET A 581 -7.83 -23.73 -19.35
C MET A 581 -9.26 -23.82 -18.84
N PRO A 582 -9.56 -24.70 -17.87
CA PRO A 582 -10.82 -24.69 -17.16
C PRO A 582 -11.11 -23.34 -16.48
N GLY A 583 -12.38 -23.11 -16.13
CA GLY A 583 -12.73 -21.96 -15.27
C GLY A 583 -12.02 -22.03 -13.91
N GLN A 584 -11.64 -20.87 -13.37
CA GLN A 584 -10.94 -20.72 -12.10
C GLN A 584 -9.68 -21.62 -12.01
N SER A 585 -8.79 -21.50 -12.98
CA SER A 585 -7.55 -22.28 -13.04
C SER A 585 -6.31 -21.42 -13.27
N TYR A 586 -5.15 -21.97 -12.89
CA TYR A 586 -3.86 -21.36 -13.14
C TYR A 586 -2.77 -22.43 -13.31
N ALA A 587 -1.70 -22.07 -13.98
CA ALA A 587 -0.48 -22.88 -14.02
C ALA A 587 0.77 -22.00 -14.06
N ILE A 588 1.77 -22.42 -13.33
CA ILE A 588 3.13 -21.90 -13.37
C ILE A 588 4.01 -23.02 -13.92
N ILE A 589 4.49 -22.87 -15.12
CA ILE A 589 5.24 -23.90 -15.84
C ILE A 589 6.64 -23.42 -16.23
N LYS A 590 7.63 -24.26 -16.04
CA LYS A 590 9.01 -24.03 -16.47
C LYS A 590 9.22 -24.57 -17.87
N LEU A 591 9.86 -23.78 -18.73
CA LEU A 591 10.30 -24.20 -20.04
C LEU A 591 11.64 -24.94 -19.92
N ILE A 592 11.75 -26.07 -20.56
CA ILE A 592 13.00 -26.86 -20.67
C ILE A 592 13.60 -26.58 -22.05
N GLN A 593 14.72 -25.91 -22.06
CA GLN A 593 15.46 -25.59 -23.29
C GLN A 593 16.29 -26.76 -23.80
#